data_09f3ca2cfdd004d852250bfe22c73e93
#
_entry.id   09f3ca2cfdd004d852250bfe22c73e93
#
_cell.length_a   1.000
_cell.length_b   1.000
_cell.length_c   1.000
_cell.angle_alpha   90.00
_cell.angle_beta   90.00
_cell.angle_gamma   90.00
#
_symmetry.space_group_name_H-M   'P 1'
#
loop_
_entity.id
_entity.type
_entity.pdbx_description
1 polymer ?
#
loop_
_entity_poly.entity_id
_entity_poly.type
_entity_poly.pdbx_seq_one_letter_code
_entity_poly.pdbx_strand_id
1 'polypeptide(L)'
;GWDSDPYLGPSEFYNNYGHFDVKLDMPAGWLVGSTGVLQNPEQVLTASAREKLSHALNSDSTINIVSADERGPGKSTATGDRLVWHFVADSVGDVAWATSDRFVWDATRATIPGKGVIPINIFYEPGNTKKYETAGPTVRHALEFYSKLWMPYTYPLLSMVDGPEGGM
;
A
#
# COMPACT_ATOMS: atom_id res chain seq x y z
N GLY A 1 -2.65 -20.99 11.67
CA GLY A 1 -2.84 -21.19 13.10
C GLY A 1 -2.14 -20.13 13.93
N TRP A 2 -2.40 -20.11 15.21
CA TRP A 2 -1.70 -19.24 16.16
C TRP A 2 -0.35 -19.88 16.51
N ASP A 3 0.75 -19.20 16.21
CA ASP A 3 2.08 -19.68 16.60
C ASP A 3 2.31 -19.37 18.08
N SER A 4 2.37 -20.42 18.90
CA SER A 4 2.60 -20.33 20.34
C SER A 4 3.94 -20.92 20.77
N ASP A 5 4.72 -21.43 19.83
CA ASP A 5 6.01 -22.01 20.11
C ASP A 5 7.08 -20.91 20.33
N PRO A 6 8.02 -21.11 21.24
CA PRO A 6 9.12 -20.17 21.41
C PRO A 6 10.03 -20.19 20.18
N TYR A 7 10.59 -19.03 19.82
CA TYR A 7 11.59 -18.93 18.77
C TYR A 7 12.81 -19.81 19.05
N LEU A 8 13.02 -20.81 18.22
CA LEU A 8 14.08 -21.82 18.40
C LEU A 8 15.14 -21.82 17.28
N GLY A 9 15.26 -20.76 16.51
CA GLY A 9 16.24 -20.67 15.44
C GLY A 9 15.63 -20.12 14.12
N PRO A 10 16.02 -20.64 12.95
CA PRO A 10 15.64 -20.03 11.66
C PRO A 10 14.15 -20.18 11.27
N SER A 11 13.36 -20.91 12.06
CA SER A 11 11.91 -21.09 11.85
C SER A 11 11.11 -20.07 12.64
N GLU A 12 11.14 -18.80 12.24
CA GLU A 12 10.50 -17.69 12.95
C GLU A 12 9.02 -17.55 12.60
N PHE A 13 8.62 -17.97 11.40
CA PHE A 13 7.27 -17.75 10.93
C PHE A 13 6.56 -19.07 10.61
N TYR A 14 5.32 -19.17 11.06
CA TYR A 14 4.40 -20.25 10.72
C TYR A 14 3.17 -19.66 10.01
N ASN A 15 3.25 -19.52 8.69
CA ASN A 15 2.23 -18.87 7.89
C ASN A 15 1.47 -19.89 7.03
N ASN A 16 0.16 -19.94 7.20
CA ASN A 16 -0.75 -20.60 6.26
C ASN A 16 -1.43 -19.55 5.39
N TYR A 17 -1.66 -19.87 4.14
CA TYR A 17 -2.44 -19.00 3.27
C TYR A 17 -3.90 -18.94 3.73
N GLY A 18 -4.45 -17.74 3.78
CA GLY A 18 -5.80 -17.50 4.24
C GLY A 18 -6.50 -16.34 3.54
N HIS A 19 -7.77 -16.18 3.87
CA HIS A 19 -8.56 -15.00 3.57
C HIS A 19 -8.55 -14.09 4.79
N PHE A 20 -8.26 -12.81 4.58
CA PHE A 20 -8.23 -11.80 5.61
C PHE A 20 -9.19 -10.66 5.27
N ASP A 21 -10.11 -10.38 6.18
CA ASP A 21 -11.01 -9.22 6.16
C ASP A 21 -10.62 -8.33 7.35
N VAL A 22 -10.00 -7.19 7.06
CA VAL A 22 -9.37 -6.34 8.08
C VAL A 22 -9.98 -4.96 8.08
N LYS A 23 -10.44 -4.53 9.25
CA LYS A 23 -10.96 -3.17 9.48
C LYS A 23 -10.07 -2.44 10.47
N LEU A 24 -9.49 -1.34 10.01
CA LEU A 24 -8.59 -0.49 10.78
C LEU A 24 -9.32 0.82 11.09
N ASP A 25 -9.65 1.03 12.35
CA ASP A 25 -10.29 2.25 12.83
C ASP A 25 -9.20 3.27 13.21
N MET A 26 -9.04 4.31 12.39
CA MET A 26 -7.98 5.31 12.49
C MET A 26 -8.54 6.71 12.69
N PRO A 27 -7.82 7.63 13.34
CA PRO A 27 -8.18 9.04 13.34
C PRO A 27 -8.29 9.57 11.89
N ALA A 28 -9.24 10.45 11.63
CA ALA A 28 -9.33 11.09 10.33
C ALA A 28 -8.03 11.86 10.01
N GLY A 29 -7.62 11.84 8.75
CA GLY A 29 -6.36 12.43 8.31
C GLY A 29 -5.18 11.46 8.28
N TRP A 30 -5.28 10.29 8.92
CA TRP A 30 -4.26 9.25 8.85
C TRP A 30 -4.41 8.43 7.57
N LEU A 31 -3.31 8.29 6.84
CA LEU A 31 -3.25 7.41 5.66
C LEU A 31 -2.87 6.00 6.09
N VAL A 32 -3.41 5.02 5.39
CA VAL A 32 -3.17 3.60 5.69
C VAL A 32 -2.68 2.89 4.43
N GLY A 33 -1.48 2.32 4.50
CA GLY A 33 -0.98 1.32 3.56
C GLY A 33 -1.13 -0.06 4.18
N SER A 34 -1.77 -1.00 3.48
CA SER A 34 -2.04 -2.34 4.01
C SER A 34 -1.89 -3.41 2.94
N THR A 35 -1.68 -4.64 3.39
CA THR A 35 -1.94 -5.85 2.59
C THR A 35 -3.42 -5.89 2.22
N GLY A 36 -3.72 -6.30 0.99
CA GLY A 36 -5.09 -6.42 0.50
C GLY A 36 -5.62 -5.17 -0.21
N VAL A 37 -6.79 -5.31 -0.79
CA VAL A 37 -7.45 -4.28 -1.58
C VAL A 37 -8.39 -3.47 -0.70
N LEU A 38 -8.26 -2.14 -0.74
CA LEU A 38 -9.18 -1.23 -0.04
C LEU A 38 -10.59 -1.34 -0.64
N GLN A 39 -11.57 -1.70 0.19
CA GLN A 39 -12.95 -1.97 -0.22
C GLN A 39 -13.85 -0.73 -0.19
N ASN A 40 -13.49 0.28 0.60
CA ASN A 40 -14.35 1.45 0.85
C ASN A 40 -13.63 2.79 0.62
N PRO A 41 -12.95 2.99 -0.53
CA PRO A 41 -12.20 4.22 -0.80
C PRO A 41 -13.08 5.49 -0.76
N GLU A 42 -14.34 5.39 -1.14
CA GLU A 42 -15.30 6.51 -1.12
C GLU A 42 -15.68 6.97 0.29
N GLN A 43 -15.51 6.11 1.30
CA GLN A 43 -15.80 6.43 2.70
C GLN A 43 -14.59 7.04 3.42
N VAL A 44 -13.38 6.71 2.98
CA VAL A 44 -12.15 7.08 3.68
C VAL A 44 -11.28 8.09 2.94
N LEU A 45 -11.41 8.21 1.61
CA LEU A 45 -10.64 9.15 0.78
C LEU A 45 -11.52 10.24 0.19
N THR A 46 -10.93 11.42 0.00
CA THR A 46 -11.59 12.51 -0.74
C THR A 46 -11.79 12.13 -2.22
N ALA A 47 -12.71 12.80 -2.90
CA ALA A 47 -12.92 12.61 -4.33
C ALA A 47 -11.64 12.89 -5.13
N SER A 48 -10.89 13.95 -4.76
CA SER A 48 -9.62 14.31 -5.41
C SER A 48 -8.56 13.19 -5.27
N ALA A 49 -8.40 12.61 -4.08
CA ALA A 49 -7.45 11.51 -3.88
C ALA A 49 -7.82 10.27 -4.72
N ARG A 50 -9.11 9.93 -4.80
CA ARG A 50 -9.61 8.83 -5.63
C ARG A 50 -9.43 9.07 -7.13
N GLU A 51 -9.64 10.30 -7.59
CA GLU A 51 -9.41 10.69 -8.99
C GLU A 51 -7.92 10.56 -9.35
N LYS A 52 -7.01 11.05 -8.50
CA LYS A 52 -5.56 10.88 -8.67
C LYS A 52 -5.16 9.41 -8.71
N LEU A 53 -5.73 8.55 -7.85
CA LEU A 53 -5.51 7.10 -7.88
C LEU A 53 -5.97 6.47 -9.20
N SER A 54 -7.16 6.84 -9.68
CA SER A 54 -7.66 6.39 -10.97
C SER A 54 -6.74 6.83 -12.11
N HIS A 55 -6.20 8.05 -12.05
CA HIS A 55 -5.22 8.53 -13.02
C HIS A 55 -3.92 7.71 -12.97
N ALA A 56 -3.41 7.39 -11.78
CA ALA A 56 -2.21 6.57 -11.62
C ALA A 56 -2.34 5.18 -12.27
N LEU A 57 -3.54 4.58 -12.22
CA LEU A 57 -3.82 3.30 -12.88
C LEU A 57 -3.89 3.37 -14.40
N ASN A 58 -4.05 4.57 -14.95
CA ASN A 58 -4.15 4.81 -16.40
C ASN A 58 -2.93 5.56 -16.97
N SER A 59 -1.91 5.81 -16.15
CA SER A 59 -0.70 6.53 -16.54
C SER A 59 0.55 5.69 -16.27
N ASP A 60 1.55 5.89 -17.11
CA ASP A 60 2.88 5.30 -16.87
C ASP A 60 3.76 6.15 -15.95
N SER A 61 3.29 7.31 -15.58
CA SER A 61 3.97 8.19 -14.62
C SER A 61 3.63 7.83 -13.18
N THR A 62 4.53 8.16 -12.27
CA THR A 62 4.20 8.19 -10.84
C THR A 62 3.37 9.43 -10.56
N ILE A 63 2.23 9.26 -9.92
CA ILE A 63 1.29 10.33 -9.57
C ILE A 63 1.36 10.56 -8.07
N ASN A 64 1.56 11.81 -7.66
CA ASN A 64 1.44 12.18 -6.24
C ASN A 64 -0.04 12.24 -5.85
N ILE A 65 -0.47 11.32 -5.02
CA ILE A 65 -1.85 11.18 -4.54
C ILE A 65 -2.11 12.15 -3.40
N VAL A 66 -1.19 12.18 -2.43
CA VAL A 66 -1.24 13.08 -1.26
C VAL A 66 0.13 13.69 -1.06
N SER A 67 0.24 14.99 -1.29
CA SER A 67 1.45 15.75 -0.98
C SER A 67 1.53 16.12 0.50
N ALA A 68 2.68 16.63 0.93
CA ALA A 68 2.87 17.11 2.31
C ALA A 68 1.85 18.18 2.73
N ASP A 69 1.38 19.00 1.78
CA ASP A 69 0.45 20.11 2.05
C ASP A 69 -1.02 19.70 1.92
N GLU A 70 -1.30 18.55 1.29
CA GLU A 70 -2.65 18.02 1.09
C GLU A 70 -3.09 17.02 2.15
N ARG A 71 -2.32 16.84 3.22
CA ARG A 71 -2.64 15.92 4.32
C ARG A 71 -3.78 16.44 5.19
N GLY A 72 -4.50 15.53 5.80
CA GLY A 72 -5.50 15.82 6.80
C GLY A 72 -6.96 15.59 6.38
N PRO A 73 -7.87 15.67 7.34
CA PRO A 73 -9.30 15.49 7.09
C PRO A 73 -9.84 16.50 6.09
N GLY A 74 -10.65 16.05 5.14
CA GLY A 74 -11.23 16.90 4.08
C GLY A 74 -10.26 17.27 2.97
N LYS A 75 -8.96 16.99 3.10
CA LYS A 75 -7.94 17.21 2.07
C LYS A 75 -7.57 15.87 1.39
N SER A 76 -6.98 14.94 2.13
CA SER A 76 -6.62 13.61 1.64
C SER A 76 -7.64 12.55 2.02
N THR A 77 -8.09 12.56 3.27
CA THR A 77 -9.12 11.64 3.78
C THR A 77 -10.47 12.33 3.91
N ALA A 78 -11.53 11.55 4.05
CA ALA A 78 -12.85 12.06 4.40
C ALA A 78 -12.80 12.81 5.74
N THR A 79 -13.81 13.65 5.99
CA THR A 79 -13.99 14.35 7.26
C THR A 79 -14.60 13.44 8.31
N GLY A 80 -14.35 13.71 9.59
CA GLY A 80 -14.86 12.97 10.74
C GLY A 80 -13.84 12.96 11.86
N ASP A 81 -14.17 12.29 12.96
CA ASP A 81 -13.22 12.07 14.05
C ASP A 81 -12.37 10.82 13.74
N ARG A 82 -13.01 9.78 13.27
CA ARG A 82 -12.37 8.51 12.94
C ARG A 82 -12.93 7.96 11.63
N LEU A 83 -12.10 7.17 10.93
CA LEU A 83 -12.44 6.51 9.67
C LEU A 83 -12.07 5.03 9.75
N VAL A 84 -12.98 4.17 9.33
CA VAL A 84 -12.75 2.73 9.28
C VAL A 84 -12.27 2.35 7.87
N TRP A 85 -11.01 1.99 7.75
CA TRP A 85 -10.41 1.50 6.52
C TRP A 85 -10.63 -0.02 6.43
N HIS A 86 -11.24 -0.48 5.34
CA HIS A 86 -11.60 -1.89 5.14
C HIS A 86 -10.76 -2.49 4.03
N PHE A 87 -9.93 -3.47 4.36
CA PHE A 87 -9.07 -4.19 3.41
C PHE A 87 -9.44 -5.67 3.36
N VAL A 88 -9.40 -6.23 2.15
CA VAL A 88 -9.59 -7.67 1.93
C VAL A 88 -8.39 -8.22 1.17
N ALA A 89 -7.86 -9.33 1.65
CA ALA A 89 -6.75 -10.06 1.03
C ALA A 89 -7.05 -11.56 0.97
N ASP A 90 -6.91 -12.12 -0.22
CA ASP A 90 -7.11 -13.55 -0.45
C ASP A 90 -5.78 -14.24 -0.74
N SER A 91 -5.64 -15.47 -0.22
CA SER A 91 -4.48 -16.33 -0.47
C SER A 91 -3.16 -15.66 -0.10
N VAL A 92 -3.13 -14.97 1.04
CA VAL A 92 -1.91 -14.39 1.61
C VAL A 92 -1.52 -15.11 2.89
N GLY A 93 -0.22 -15.18 3.17
CA GLY A 93 0.30 -15.87 4.36
C GLY A 93 0.17 -15.01 5.62
N ASP A 94 0.09 -13.67 5.46
CA ASP A 94 0.05 -12.73 6.56
C ASP A 94 -0.54 -11.39 6.14
N VAL A 95 -0.88 -10.53 7.10
CA VAL A 95 -1.35 -9.16 6.88
C VAL A 95 -0.50 -8.18 7.68
N ALA A 96 0.02 -7.19 6.96
CA ALA A 96 0.73 -6.06 7.56
C ALA A 96 0.06 -4.75 7.15
N TRP A 97 0.13 -3.76 8.03
CA TRP A 97 -0.29 -2.39 7.72
C TRP A 97 0.67 -1.39 8.34
N ALA A 98 0.72 -0.21 7.74
CA ALA A 98 1.39 0.95 8.28
C ALA A 98 0.47 2.16 8.15
N THR A 99 0.55 3.07 9.11
CA THR A 99 -0.32 4.25 9.14
C THR A 99 0.41 5.46 9.72
N SER A 100 0.14 6.63 9.18
CA SER A 100 0.69 7.90 9.65
C SER A 100 -0.17 9.07 9.18
N ASP A 101 -0.24 10.12 9.98
CA ASP A 101 -0.78 11.43 9.60
C ASP A 101 0.24 12.27 8.81
N ARG A 102 1.47 11.76 8.67
CA ARG A 102 2.59 12.42 8.00
C ARG A 102 2.93 11.86 6.63
N PHE A 103 2.40 10.72 6.24
CA PHE A 103 2.72 10.13 4.95
C PHE A 103 2.43 11.07 3.78
N VAL A 104 3.39 11.15 2.88
CA VAL A 104 3.19 11.46 1.47
C VAL A 104 2.85 10.16 0.78
N TRP A 105 1.94 10.21 -0.16
CA TRP A 105 1.51 9.03 -0.91
C TRP A 105 1.66 9.25 -2.40
N ASP A 106 2.52 8.46 -3.02
CA ASP A 106 2.65 8.36 -4.45
C ASP A 106 2.07 7.03 -4.94
N ALA A 107 1.56 7.01 -6.15
CA ALA A 107 1.11 5.78 -6.79
C ALA A 107 1.52 5.72 -8.27
N THR A 108 1.71 4.50 -8.74
CA THR A 108 1.91 4.14 -10.13
C THR A 108 1.29 2.78 -10.40
N ARG A 109 1.52 2.23 -11.57
CA ARG A 109 1.02 0.91 -11.96
C ARG A 109 2.14 0.01 -12.45
N ALA A 110 1.91 -1.30 -12.43
CA ALA A 110 2.68 -2.26 -13.22
C ALA A 110 1.73 -3.10 -14.08
N THR A 111 2.22 -3.56 -15.24
CA THR A 111 1.49 -4.47 -16.12
C THR A 111 2.05 -5.86 -15.99
N ILE A 112 1.27 -6.77 -15.40
CA ILE A 112 1.68 -8.14 -15.11
C ILE A 112 1.18 -9.07 -16.21
N PRO A 113 2.05 -9.91 -16.82
CA PRO A 113 1.65 -10.86 -17.85
C PRO A 113 0.51 -11.77 -17.39
N GLY A 114 -0.55 -11.88 -18.18
CA GLY A 114 -1.71 -12.72 -17.88
C GLY A 114 -2.65 -12.22 -16.79
N LYS A 115 -2.29 -11.15 -16.07
CA LYS A 115 -3.10 -10.57 -14.99
C LYS A 115 -3.62 -9.17 -15.30
N GLY A 116 -2.86 -8.38 -16.05
CA GLY A 116 -3.19 -6.99 -16.36
C GLY A 116 -2.53 -5.98 -15.41
N VAL A 117 -3.18 -4.85 -15.22
CA VAL A 117 -2.66 -3.72 -14.43
C VAL A 117 -2.90 -3.95 -12.95
N ILE A 118 -1.86 -3.72 -12.15
CA ILE A 118 -1.94 -3.67 -10.69
C ILE A 118 -1.43 -2.33 -10.16
N PRO A 119 -2.01 -1.78 -9.07
CA PRO A 119 -1.50 -0.58 -8.42
C PRO A 119 -0.23 -0.85 -7.62
N ILE A 120 0.65 0.15 -7.61
CA ILE A 120 1.80 0.27 -6.72
C ILE A 120 1.59 1.51 -5.88
N ASN A 121 1.49 1.36 -4.57
CA ASN A 121 1.38 2.45 -3.61
C ASN A 121 2.71 2.66 -2.89
N ILE A 122 3.12 3.90 -2.70
CA ILE A 122 4.38 4.27 -2.07
C ILE A 122 4.08 5.33 -1.00
N PHE A 123 4.25 4.95 0.26
CA PHE A 123 4.03 5.81 1.42
C PHE A 123 5.36 6.15 2.06
N TYR A 124 5.65 7.42 2.27
CA TYR A 124 6.92 7.86 2.85
C TYR A 124 6.79 9.16 3.65
N GLU A 125 7.75 9.40 4.54
CA GLU A 125 7.85 10.65 5.30
C GLU A 125 8.28 11.81 4.39
N PRO A 126 7.76 13.04 4.57
CA PRO A 126 8.07 14.18 3.71
C PRO A 126 9.56 14.50 3.58
N GLY A 127 10.33 14.25 4.65
CA GLY A 127 11.79 14.43 4.64
C GLY A 127 12.53 13.50 3.68
N ASN A 128 11.90 12.43 3.25
CA ASN A 128 12.47 11.40 2.37
C ASN A 128 12.05 11.54 0.90
N THR A 129 11.34 12.60 0.49
CA THR A 129 10.84 12.80 -0.88
C THR A 129 11.91 12.58 -1.94
N LYS A 130 13.12 13.12 -1.77
CA LYS A 130 14.22 12.94 -2.72
C LYS A 130 14.67 11.47 -2.82
N LYS A 131 14.63 10.72 -1.72
CA LYS A 131 15.01 9.30 -1.66
C LYS A 131 14.00 8.44 -2.43
N TYR A 132 12.71 8.83 -2.42
CA TYR A 132 11.62 8.09 -3.07
C TYR A 132 11.28 8.57 -4.50
N GLU A 133 11.96 9.61 -5.01
CA GLU A 133 11.72 10.19 -6.34
C GLU A 133 11.76 9.15 -7.47
N THR A 134 12.63 8.15 -7.38
CA THR A 134 12.75 7.08 -8.37
C THR A 134 12.09 5.78 -7.97
N ALA A 135 11.43 5.71 -6.81
CA ALA A 135 10.85 4.47 -6.29
C ALA A 135 9.76 3.90 -7.22
N GLY A 136 8.86 4.74 -7.72
CA GLY A 136 7.79 4.31 -8.62
C GLY A 136 8.31 3.60 -9.88
N PRO A 137 9.13 4.24 -10.71
CA PRO A 137 9.72 3.61 -11.89
C PRO A 137 10.53 2.35 -11.56
N THR A 138 11.30 2.36 -10.46
CA THR A 138 12.15 1.23 -10.06
C THR A 138 11.33 0.01 -9.67
N VAL A 139 10.33 0.18 -8.80
CA VAL A 139 9.46 -0.91 -8.35
C VAL A 139 8.63 -1.47 -9.50
N ARG A 140 8.08 -0.60 -10.35
CA ARG A 140 7.36 -1.01 -11.57
C ARG A 140 8.26 -1.87 -12.46
N HIS A 141 9.48 -1.39 -12.77
CA HIS A 141 10.42 -2.14 -13.59
C HIS A 141 10.71 -3.51 -12.96
N ALA A 142 10.97 -3.57 -11.67
CA ALA A 142 11.24 -4.82 -10.97
C ALA A 142 10.06 -5.80 -11.09
N LEU A 143 8.84 -5.35 -10.81
CA LEU A 143 7.64 -6.19 -10.92
C LEU A 143 7.42 -6.72 -12.33
N GLU A 144 7.52 -5.87 -13.34
CA GLU A 144 7.33 -6.26 -14.73
C GLU A 144 8.44 -7.17 -15.24
N PHE A 145 9.70 -6.89 -14.87
CA PHE A 145 10.85 -7.69 -15.25
C PHE A 145 10.81 -9.09 -14.64
N TYR A 146 10.64 -9.19 -13.32
CA TYR A 146 10.61 -10.49 -12.65
C TYR A 146 9.35 -11.28 -12.96
N SER A 147 8.23 -10.62 -13.25
CA SER A 147 7.02 -11.29 -13.71
C SER A 147 7.16 -11.95 -15.09
N LYS A 148 8.05 -11.41 -15.94
CA LYS A 148 8.38 -12.01 -17.24
C LYS A 148 9.47 -13.08 -17.10
N LEU A 149 10.44 -12.86 -16.23
CA LEU A 149 11.61 -13.75 -16.10
C LEU A 149 11.29 -15.05 -15.38
N TRP A 150 10.49 -15.00 -14.32
CA TRP A 150 10.20 -16.15 -13.48
C TRP A 150 8.72 -16.53 -13.51
N MET A 151 7.88 -15.77 -12.82
CA MET A 151 6.45 -16.02 -12.76
C MET A 151 5.69 -14.72 -12.53
N PRO A 152 4.46 -14.60 -13.05
CA PRO A 152 3.65 -13.42 -12.85
C PRO A 152 3.45 -13.11 -11.36
N TYR A 153 3.60 -11.85 -10.97
CA TYR A 153 3.33 -11.40 -9.61
C TYR A 153 1.89 -11.73 -9.20
N THR A 154 1.74 -12.45 -8.11
CA THR A 154 0.47 -13.09 -7.75
C THR A 154 -0.51 -12.16 -7.03
N TYR A 155 -0.03 -11.16 -6.32
CA TYR A 155 -0.87 -10.28 -5.49
C TYR A 155 -1.56 -9.18 -6.30
N PRO A 156 -2.72 -8.65 -5.82
CA PRO A 156 -3.50 -7.67 -6.57
C PRO A 156 -2.91 -6.25 -6.54
N LEU A 157 -1.98 -5.98 -5.65
CA LEU A 157 -1.29 -4.69 -5.51
C LEU A 157 0.07 -4.88 -4.83
N LEU A 158 0.88 -3.81 -4.84
CA LEU A 158 2.09 -3.72 -4.02
C LEU A 158 2.04 -2.42 -3.22
N SER A 159 2.27 -2.48 -1.92
CA SER A 159 2.48 -1.30 -1.07
C SER A 159 3.92 -1.27 -0.56
N MET A 160 4.60 -0.17 -0.83
CA MET A 160 5.93 0.16 -0.31
C MET A 160 5.78 1.23 0.76
N VAL A 161 6.37 1.01 1.92
CA VAL A 161 6.24 1.92 3.05
C VAL A 161 7.61 2.27 3.60
N ASP A 162 7.84 3.56 3.83
CA ASP A 162 9.01 4.08 4.55
C ASP A 162 8.78 3.87 6.05
N GLY A 163 9.56 2.98 6.63
CA GLY A 163 9.49 2.70 8.08
C GLY A 163 10.44 3.57 8.89
N PRO A 164 10.19 3.75 10.19
CA PRO A 164 11.08 4.49 11.08
C PRO A 164 12.36 3.73 11.40
N GLU A 165 12.35 2.42 11.26
CA GLU A 165 13.48 1.54 11.57
C GLU A 165 14.32 1.28 10.33
N GLY A 166 15.62 1.34 10.47
CA GLY A 166 16.60 1.05 9.45
C GLY A 166 17.21 -0.33 9.62
N GLY A 167 17.17 -1.10 8.54
CA GLY A 167 17.93 -2.32 8.40
C GLY A 167 17.36 -3.54 9.13
N MET A 168 17.29 -4.63 8.40
CA MET A 168 17.25 -6.00 8.92
C MET A 168 18.42 -6.76 8.35
#